data_ab20f5c40c33d6997fc9304607390b64
#
_entry.id   ab20f5c40c33d6997fc9304607390b64
#
_cell.length_a   1.000
_cell.length_b   1.000
_cell.length_c   1.000
_cell.angle_alpha   90.00
_cell.angle_beta   90.00
_cell.angle_gamma   90.00
#
_symmetry.space_group_name_H-M   'P 1'
#
loop_
_entity.id
_entity.type
_entity.pdbx_description
1 polymer ?
#
loop_
_entity_poly.entity_id
_entity_poly.type
_entity_poly.pdbx_seq_one_letter_code
_entity_poly.pdbx_strand_id
1 'polypeptide(L)'
;MIRSRFDSLSLPTQQLLSGATAGIGVLLVAVAAGVIGGTEAAAAAVVGAMCTSIVDIPDPPDFKPPGFIAATVFGGLITLAIDLSIDYPVLTAVIVGATSFVAAMVTAYGRTTLPLCMAMILAMVFALGTHNPGAVDWTLEPLQRAALVAAGGAGYAVYGMIAAYLLEVRYKRLALIDAMQAFAAYIRCKGQLYDPDSELDATYRVLIERQVALMEKVQTARNLALRHLSDARHRRIAAALSLLIDAFESVLSSQADFWMLRRHYGKSAVLPAIRDGAGAIADLMMEFADEIRSGKPSHSAELLKARWAEIAALAADAAPASDDAAEAERARLELNAVIVRLSNSLDLVLRLQRAMRDKAEAEAVLRRINPAAFLPHRPYRWRVLLRQLRWRSPVLRYALRLTAAMLCAFAVAELMTHFFAHGSWILLTVAVIMRASYSTTKQRQKDRLIGNLLGCVVAAVALHLLHDLVLLALISETTRRIYTVR
;
A
#
# COMPACT_ATOMS: atom_id res chain seq x y z
N MET A 1 -7.53 -8.27 25.68
CA MET A 1 -8.23 -8.79 24.48
C MET A 1 -8.94 -7.72 23.63
N ILE A 2 -9.43 -6.63 24.18
CA ILE A 2 -10.11 -5.54 23.43
C ILE A 2 -9.09 -4.59 22.78
N ARG A 3 -7.93 -4.34 23.38
CA ARG A 3 -6.86 -3.46 22.82
C ARG A 3 -6.20 -4.03 21.55
N SER A 4 -6.08 -5.35 21.43
CA SER A 4 -5.48 -6.00 20.23
C SER A 4 -6.37 -5.96 18.97
N ARG A 5 -7.66 -5.70 19.11
CA ARG A 5 -8.57 -5.53 17.97
C ARG A 5 -8.59 -4.11 17.40
N PHE A 6 -8.21 -3.10 18.19
CA PHE A 6 -8.10 -1.71 17.71
C PHE A 6 -6.77 -1.44 16.99
N ASP A 7 -5.68 -2.16 17.32
CA ASP A 7 -4.40 -2.04 16.62
C ASP A 7 -4.45 -2.57 15.17
N SER A 8 -5.41 -3.44 14.85
CA SER A 8 -5.65 -3.92 13.49
C SER A 8 -6.46 -2.96 12.61
N LEU A 9 -7.06 -1.93 13.19
CA LEU A 9 -7.86 -0.89 12.51
C LEU A 9 -7.10 0.41 12.27
N SER A 10 -5.85 0.55 12.75
CA SER A 10 -5.01 1.68 12.42
C SER A 10 -4.56 1.56 10.95
N LEU A 11 -5.25 2.27 10.06
CA LEU A 11 -4.77 2.46 8.70
C LEU A 11 -3.33 2.99 8.75
N PRO A 12 -2.38 2.38 8.01
CA PRO A 12 -1.01 2.87 7.99
C PRO A 12 -1.02 4.37 7.62
N THR A 13 -0.32 5.18 8.41
CA THR A 13 -0.28 6.64 8.27
C THR A 13 0.06 7.09 6.84
N GLN A 14 0.84 6.28 6.13
CA GLN A 14 1.18 6.50 4.71
C GLN A 14 -0.05 6.40 3.80
N GLN A 15 -0.94 5.43 4.01
CA GLN A 15 -2.15 5.24 3.18
C GLN A 15 -3.15 6.38 3.42
N LEU A 16 -3.32 6.82 4.67
CA LEU A 16 -4.16 7.98 4.99
C LEU A 16 -3.65 9.26 4.32
N LEU A 17 -2.34 9.50 4.38
CA LEU A 17 -1.74 10.66 3.73
C LEU A 17 -1.92 10.61 2.21
N SER A 18 -1.67 9.45 1.59
CA SER A 18 -1.85 9.26 0.14
C SER A 18 -3.31 9.44 -0.28
N GLY A 19 -4.26 8.89 0.49
CA GLY A 19 -5.69 9.07 0.22
C GLY A 19 -6.14 10.53 0.35
N ALA A 20 -5.69 11.23 1.40
CA ALA A 20 -6.01 12.64 1.60
C ALA A 20 -5.44 13.53 0.48
N THR A 21 -4.18 13.31 0.09
CA THR A 21 -3.58 14.06 -1.04
C THR A 21 -4.29 13.80 -2.36
N ALA A 22 -4.67 12.54 -2.64
CA ALA A 22 -5.44 12.21 -3.84
C ALA A 22 -6.82 12.89 -3.84
N GLY A 23 -7.53 12.85 -2.70
CA GLY A 23 -8.83 13.52 -2.56
C GLY A 23 -8.75 15.05 -2.76
N ILE A 24 -7.73 15.70 -2.19
CA ILE A 24 -7.49 17.14 -2.39
C ILE A 24 -7.24 17.45 -3.89
N GLY A 25 -6.43 16.64 -4.57
CA GLY A 25 -6.14 16.83 -5.99
C GLY A 25 -7.38 16.73 -6.86
N VAL A 26 -8.23 15.73 -6.64
CA VAL A 26 -9.50 15.56 -7.36
C VAL A 26 -10.44 16.75 -7.09
N LEU A 27 -10.53 17.19 -5.82
CA LEU A 27 -11.35 18.34 -5.45
C LEU A 27 -10.87 19.64 -6.11
N LEU A 28 -9.56 19.88 -6.17
CA LEU A 28 -8.99 21.04 -6.84
C LEU A 28 -9.34 21.07 -8.34
N VAL A 29 -9.23 19.90 -9.00
CA VAL A 29 -9.62 19.78 -10.42
C VAL A 29 -11.11 20.02 -10.59
N ALA A 30 -11.96 19.49 -9.69
CA ALA A 30 -13.40 19.68 -9.72
C ALA A 30 -13.78 21.16 -9.63
N VAL A 31 -13.20 21.87 -8.65
CA VAL A 31 -13.44 23.32 -8.46
C VAL A 31 -12.95 24.13 -9.64
N ALA A 32 -11.73 23.88 -10.13
CA ALA A 32 -11.16 24.61 -11.26
C ALA A 32 -12.01 24.42 -12.53
N ALA A 33 -12.38 23.17 -12.85
CA ALA A 33 -13.22 22.88 -14.02
C ALA A 33 -14.63 23.47 -13.87
N GLY A 34 -15.19 23.45 -12.65
CA GLY A 34 -16.52 24.02 -12.37
C GLY A 34 -16.58 25.54 -12.52
N VAL A 35 -15.52 26.25 -12.10
CA VAL A 35 -15.43 27.72 -12.29
C VAL A 35 -15.28 28.13 -13.75
N ILE A 36 -14.53 27.29 -14.53
CA ILE A 36 -14.24 27.61 -15.94
C ILE A 36 -15.39 27.20 -16.87
N GLY A 37 -15.95 26.01 -16.68
CA GLY A 37 -16.88 25.40 -17.66
C GLY A 37 -18.21 24.92 -17.06
N GLY A 38 -18.49 25.26 -15.79
CA GLY A 38 -19.74 24.87 -15.14
C GLY A 38 -19.75 23.43 -14.63
N THR A 39 -20.93 22.97 -14.22
CA THR A 39 -21.12 21.69 -13.53
C THR A 39 -20.82 20.47 -14.42
N GLU A 40 -21.16 20.52 -15.71
CA GLU A 40 -20.88 19.44 -16.65
C GLU A 40 -19.37 19.26 -16.88
N ALA A 41 -18.65 20.38 -17.08
CA ALA A 41 -17.20 20.35 -17.22
C ALA A 41 -16.52 19.83 -15.95
N ALA A 42 -17.01 20.22 -14.78
CA ALA A 42 -16.52 19.67 -13.50
C ALA A 42 -16.73 18.18 -13.42
N ALA A 43 -17.91 17.68 -13.75
CA ALA A 43 -18.24 16.25 -13.68
C ALA A 43 -17.35 15.42 -14.63
N ALA A 44 -17.14 15.86 -15.88
CA ALA A 44 -16.25 15.20 -16.83
C ALA A 44 -14.79 15.22 -16.36
N ALA A 45 -14.28 16.38 -15.91
CA ALA A 45 -12.91 16.53 -15.43
C ALA A 45 -12.63 15.69 -14.18
N VAL A 46 -13.61 15.58 -13.26
CA VAL A 46 -13.51 14.72 -12.06
C VAL A 46 -13.29 13.27 -12.44
N VAL A 47 -13.98 12.73 -13.45
CA VAL A 47 -13.76 11.36 -13.94
C VAL A 47 -12.30 11.16 -14.35
N GLY A 48 -11.75 12.08 -15.14
CA GLY A 48 -10.35 12.01 -15.53
C GLY A 48 -9.37 12.12 -14.37
N ALA A 49 -9.62 13.04 -13.44
CA ALA A 49 -8.83 13.20 -12.23
C ALA A 49 -8.89 11.94 -11.33
N MET A 50 -10.07 11.34 -11.15
CA MET A 50 -10.23 10.08 -10.39
C MET A 50 -9.47 8.93 -11.03
N CYS A 51 -9.58 8.74 -12.34
CA CYS A 51 -8.84 7.69 -13.05
C CYS A 51 -7.33 7.87 -12.92
N THR A 52 -6.83 9.11 -13.04
CA THR A 52 -5.40 9.40 -12.89
C THR A 52 -4.94 9.26 -11.44
N SER A 53 -5.78 9.60 -10.45
CA SER A 53 -5.44 9.46 -9.02
C SER A 53 -5.22 8.02 -8.59
N ILE A 54 -5.84 7.04 -9.24
CA ILE A 54 -5.62 5.60 -8.95
C ILE A 54 -4.19 5.18 -9.27
N VAL A 55 -3.58 5.81 -10.28
CA VAL A 55 -2.20 5.54 -10.68
C VAL A 55 -1.20 6.27 -9.79
N ASP A 56 -1.65 7.21 -8.98
CA ASP A 56 -0.82 7.98 -8.04
C ASP A 56 -0.45 7.15 -6.80
N ILE A 57 0.35 6.12 -7.03
CA ILE A 57 0.96 5.35 -5.95
C ILE A 57 2.16 6.10 -5.36
N PRO A 58 2.53 5.84 -4.08
CA PRO A 58 3.75 6.39 -3.48
C PRO A 58 5.00 5.84 -4.18
N ASP A 59 5.34 6.42 -5.31
CA ASP A 59 6.55 6.19 -6.09
C ASP A 59 7.34 7.50 -6.20
N PRO A 60 8.67 7.46 -6.42
CA PRO A 60 9.47 8.66 -6.65
C PRO A 60 8.96 9.46 -7.85
N PRO A 61 9.10 10.81 -7.83
CA PRO A 61 8.57 11.70 -8.87
C PRO A 61 8.95 11.29 -10.29
N ASP A 62 10.19 10.84 -10.53
CA ASP A 62 10.70 10.46 -11.86
C ASP A 62 9.97 9.29 -12.53
N PHE A 63 9.27 8.47 -11.76
CA PHE A 63 8.59 7.27 -12.26
C PHE A 63 7.09 7.43 -12.42
N LYS A 64 6.52 8.55 -11.96
CA LYS A 64 5.09 8.84 -12.06
C LYS A 64 4.64 9.29 -13.46
N PRO A 65 5.42 10.10 -14.24
CA PRO A 65 4.96 10.66 -15.49
C PRO A 65 4.43 9.64 -16.49
N PRO A 66 5.08 8.49 -16.76
CA PRO A 66 4.56 7.52 -17.72
C PRO A 66 3.19 6.96 -17.33
N GLY A 67 2.97 6.73 -16.03
CA GLY A 67 1.69 6.27 -15.49
C GLY A 67 0.60 7.33 -15.63
N PHE A 68 0.88 8.57 -15.28
CA PHE A 68 -0.04 9.69 -15.40
C PHE A 68 -0.43 9.97 -16.86
N ILE A 69 0.56 10.03 -17.75
CA ILE A 69 0.32 10.22 -19.19
C ILE A 69 -0.55 9.08 -19.73
N ALA A 70 -0.22 7.84 -19.40
CA ALA A 70 -1.00 6.69 -19.85
C ALA A 70 -2.45 6.74 -19.32
N ALA A 71 -2.66 7.02 -18.03
CA ALA A 71 -4.01 7.10 -17.45
C ALA A 71 -4.84 8.22 -18.09
N THR A 72 -4.23 9.38 -18.30
CA THR A 72 -4.88 10.55 -18.94
C THR A 72 -5.27 10.24 -20.39
N VAL A 73 -4.33 9.71 -21.19
CA VAL A 73 -4.56 9.42 -22.60
C VAL A 73 -5.59 8.29 -22.77
N PHE A 74 -5.40 7.17 -22.06
CA PHE A 74 -6.38 6.09 -22.12
C PHE A 74 -7.73 6.48 -21.55
N GLY A 75 -7.79 7.30 -20.50
CA GLY A 75 -9.04 7.81 -19.95
C GLY A 75 -9.84 8.58 -21.00
N GLY A 76 -9.23 9.54 -21.68
CA GLY A 76 -9.88 10.30 -22.75
C GLY A 76 -10.27 9.45 -23.97
N LEU A 77 -9.35 8.57 -24.44
CA LEU A 77 -9.64 7.70 -25.59
C LEU A 77 -10.75 6.69 -25.32
N ILE A 78 -10.79 6.09 -24.14
CA ILE A 78 -11.83 5.13 -23.75
C ILE A 78 -13.18 5.84 -23.66
N THR A 79 -13.23 7.02 -23.03
CA THR A 79 -14.45 7.83 -22.96
C THR A 79 -14.96 8.15 -24.37
N LEU A 80 -14.09 8.65 -25.25
CA LEU A 80 -14.47 8.97 -26.63
C LEU A 80 -15.00 7.73 -27.38
N ALA A 81 -14.30 6.60 -27.25
CA ALA A 81 -14.70 5.35 -27.93
C ALA A 81 -16.07 4.86 -27.47
N ILE A 82 -16.34 4.90 -26.16
CA ILE A 82 -17.66 4.50 -25.62
C ILE A 82 -18.74 5.48 -26.08
N ASP A 83 -18.51 6.78 -25.97
CA ASP A 83 -19.49 7.79 -26.34
C ASP A 83 -19.88 7.75 -27.83
N LEU A 84 -18.92 7.46 -28.72
CA LEU A 84 -19.17 7.29 -30.15
C LEU A 84 -19.86 5.96 -30.51
N SER A 85 -19.80 4.99 -29.61
CA SER A 85 -20.36 3.64 -29.87
C SER A 85 -21.69 3.37 -29.18
N ILE A 86 -22.14 4.24 -28.31
CA ILE A 86 -23.25 3.96 -27.40
C ILE A 86 -24.56 3.60 -28.13
N ASP A 87 -24.81 4.20 -29.28
CA ASP A 87 -25.98 3.93 -30.12
C ASP A 87 -25.92 2.55 -30.81
N TYR A 88 -24.77 1.87 -30.78
CA TYR A 88 -24.51 0.60 -31.43
C TYR A 88 -24.09 -0.45 -30.39
N PRO A 89 -25.02 -1.20 -29.75
CA PRO A 89 -24.70 -2.08 -28.61
C PRO A 89 -23.66 -3.14 -28.94
N VAL A 90 -23.61 -3.65 -30.16
CA VAL A 90 -22.59 -4.62 -30.60
C VAL A 90 -21.20 -3.96 -30.65
N LEU A 91 -21.11 -2.72 -31.15
CA LEU A 91 -19.85 -1.98 -31.19
C LEU A 91 -19.37 -1.63 -29.78
N THR A 92 -20.28 -1.20 -28.92
CA THR A 92 -20.00 -0.95 -27.52
C THR A 92 -19.47 -2.22 -26.81
N ALA A 93 -20.11 -3.38 -27.04
CA ALA A 93 -19.61 -4.66 -26.51
C ALA A 93 -18.18 -4.97 -26.99
N VAL A 94 -17.87 -4.74 -28.28
CA VAL A 94 -16.51 -4.93 -28.80
C VAL A 94 -15.52 -4.00 -28.11
N ILE A 95 -15.87 -2.73 -27.90
CA ILE A 95 -15.00 -1.75 -27.21
C ILE A 95 -14.82 -2.14 -25.74
N VAL A 96 -15.87 -2.56 -25.05
CA VAL A 96 -15.79 -3.06 -23.66
C VAL A 96 -14.85 -4.26 -23.57
N GLY A 97 -14.99 -5.22 -24.51
CA GLY A 97 -14.10 -6.39 -24.60
C GLY A 97 -12.63 -5.99 -24.86
N ALA A 98 -12.40 -5.15 -25.87
CA ALA A 98 -11.07 -4.70 -26.25
C ALA A 98 -10.39 -3.92 -25.11
N THR A 99 -11.11 -2.99 -24.50
CA THR A 99 -10.61 -2.20 -23.36
C THR A 99 -10.25 -3.11 -22.18
N SER A 100 -11.12 -4.05 -21.82
CA SER A 100 -10.89 -4.98 -20.72
C SER A 100 -9.69 -5.89 -20.99
N PHE A 101 -9.54 -6.36 -22.23
CA PHE A 101 -8.40 -7.19 -22.65
C PHE A 101 -7.09 -6.41 -22.60
N VAL A 102 -7.04 -5.22 -23.18
CA VAL A 102 -5.83 -4.36 -23.17
C VAL A 102 -5.47 -3.95 -21.76
N ALA A 103 -6.44 -3.53 -20.94
CA ALA A 103 -6.22 -3.17 -19.55
C ALA A 103 -5.60 -4.34 -18.75
N ALA A 104 -6.13 -5.56 -18.93
CA ALA A 104 -5.57 -6.74 -18.29
C ALA A 104 -4.17 -7.10 -18.82
N MET A 105 -3.91 -6.97 -20.12
CA MET A 105 -2.60 -7.23 -20.73
C MET A 105 -1.52 -6.26 -20.25
N VAL A 106 -1.85 -5.02 -19.90
CA VAL A 106 -0.91 -4.05 -19.30
C VAL A 106 -0.30 -4.59 -18.00
N THR A 107 -0.97 -5.48 -17.29
CA THR A 107 -0.43 -6.12 -16.08
C THR A 107 0.80 -7.01 -16.34
N ALA A 108 1.11 -7.32 -17.60
CA ALA A 108 2.33 -8.01 -18.01
C ALA A 108 3.62 -7.29 -17.62
N TYR A 109 3.56 -5.97 -17.44
CA TYR A 109 4.70 -5.16 -16.98
C TYR A 109 4.93 -5.23 -15.46
N GLY A 110 4.10 -6.01 -14.74
CA GLY A 110 4.28 -6.27 -13.33
C GLY A 110 3.27 -5.56 -12.41
N ARG A 111 3.49 -5.68 -11.11
CA ARG A 111 2.56 -5.18 -10.07
C ARG A 111 2.31 -3.66 -10.13
N THR A 112 3.27 -2.90 -10.62
CA THR A 112 3.20 -1.42 -10.67
C THR A 112 2.25 -0.89 -11.73
N THR A 113 1.85 -1.71 -12.71
CA THR A 113 0.87 -1.34 -13.74
C THR A 113 -0.55 -1.79 -13.42
N LEU A 114 -0.76 -2.50 -12.30
CA LEU A 114 -2.11 -2.86 -11.83
C LEU A 114 -3.03 -1.65 -11.61
N PRO A 115 -2.56 -0.51 -11.05
CA PRO A 115 -3.38 0.69 -10.95
C PRO A 115 -3.82 1.24 -12.30
N LEU A 116 -2.96 1.18 -13.32
CA LEU A 116 -3.32 1.61 -14.68
C LEU A 116 -4.41 0.72 -15.30
N CYS A 117 -4.33 -0.60 -15.09
CA CYS A 117 -5.41 -1.51 -15.49
C CYS A 117 -6.75 -1.09 -14.84
N MET A 118 -6.73 -0.76 -13.55
CA MET A 118 -7.94 -0.32 -12.85
C MET A 118 -8.44 1.04 -13.36
N ALA A 119 -7.55 1.99 -13.62
CA ALA A 119 -7.89 3.30 -14.16
C ALA A 119 -8.59 3.19 -15.53
N MET A 120 -8.09 2.34 -16.43
CA MET A 120 -8.69 2.09 -17.74
C MET A 120 -10.10 1.49 -17.62
N ILE A 121 -10.28 0.50 -16.74
CA ILE A 121 -11.59 -0.12 -16.54
C ILE A 121 -12.55 0.86 -15.89
N LEU A 122 -12.07 1.67 -14.94
CA LEU A 122 -12.89 2.67 -14.28
C LEU A 122 -13.34 3.77 -15.24
N ALA A 123 -12.46 4.24 -16.13
CA ALA A 123 -12.81 5.19 -17.20
C ALA A 123 -13.92 4.63 -18.10
N MET A 124 -13.83 3.34 -18.48
CA MET A 124 -14.85 2.66 -19.26
C MET A 124 -16.20 2.58 -18.51
N VAL A 125 -16.16 2.21 -17.22
CA VAL A 125 -17.38 2.09 -16.40
C VAL A 125 -18.05 3.46 -16.20
N PHE A 126 -17.26 4.51 -15.97
CA PHE A 126 -17.81 5.86 -15.86
C PHE A 126 -18.39 6.37 -17.19
N ALA A 127 -17.70 6.12 -18.31
CA ALA A 127 -18.22 6.49 -19.62
C ALA A 127 -19.57 5.79 -19.92
N LEU A 128 -19.68 4.50 -19.62
CA LEU A 128 -20.96 3.77 -19.73
C LEU A 128 -22.03 4.33 -18.75
N GLY A 129 -21.60 4.70 -17.54
CA GLY A 129 -22.51 5.21 -16.50
C GLY A 129 -23.14 6.55 -16.85
N THR A 130 -22.52 7.36 -17.69
CA THR A 130 -23.08 8.66 -18.13
C THR A 130 -24.28 8.50 -19.07
N HIS A 131 -24.48 7.31 -19.63
CA HIS A 131 -25.59 7.00 -20.55
C HIS A 131 -26.71 6.16 -19.89
N ASN A 132 -26.62 5.95 -18.57
CA ASN A 132 -27.67 5.23 -17.86
C ASN A 132 -28.98 6.04 -17.81
N PRO A 133 -30.15 5.38 -17.81
CA PRO A 133 -31.44 6.04 -17.61
C PRO A 133 -31.44 6.83 -16.29
N GLY A 134 -31.77 8.13 -16.35
CA GLY A 134 -31.75 9.03 -15.18
C GLY A 134 -30.38 9.64 -14.86
N ALA A 135 -29.37 9.42 -15.68
CA ALA A 135 -28.16 10.25 -15.66
C ALA A 135 -28.45 11.70 -16.09
N VAL A 136 -27.54 12.59 -15.75
CA VAL A 136 -27.63 14.01 -16.18
C VAL A 136 -27.64 14.07 -17.71
N ASP A 137 -28.61 14.79 -18.30
CA ASP A 137 -28.61 15.07 -19.73
C ASP A 137 -27.38 15.91 -20.06
N TRP A 138 -26.43 15.31 -20.78
CA TRP A 138 -25.20 15.97 -21.18
C TRP A 138 -25.43 16.84 -22.42
N THR A 139 -25.12 18.13 -22.31
CA THR A 139 -25.13 19.03 -23.47
C THR A 139 -23.82 19.00 -24.26
N LEU A 140 -22.77 18.38 -23.67
CA LEU A 140 -21.43 18.30 -24.26
C LEU A 140 -21.38 17.20 -25.34
N GLU A 141 -20.78 17.55 -26.47
CA GLU A 141 -20.46 16.56 -27.50
C GLU A 141 -19.43 15.53 -27.02
N PRO A 142 -19.40 14.28 -27.60
CA PRO A 142 -18.47 13.23 -27.24
C PRO A 142 -17.00 13.66 -27.20
N LEU A 143 -16.58 14.45 -28.19
CA LEU A 143 -15.20 14.95 -28.26
C LEU A 143 -14.88 15.95 -27.14
N GLN A 144 -15.83 16.85 -26.83
CA GLN A 144 -15.67 17.82 -25.74
C GLN A 144 -15.58 17.11 -24.39
N ARG A 145 -16.43 16.11 -24.15
CA ARG A 145 -16.42 15.33 -22.92
C ARG A 145 -15.10 14.55 -22.75
N ALA A 146 -14.65 13.88 -23.79
CA ALA A 146 -13.36 13.17 -23.79
C ALA A 146 -12.18 14.12 -23.56
N ALA A 147 -12.21 15.32 -24.17
CA ALA A 147 -11.19 16.34 -23.94
C ALA A 147 -11.20 16.86 -22.49
N LEU A 148 -12.36 17.04 -21.88
CA LEU A 148 -12.48 17.44 -20.47
C LEU A 148 -12.03 16.34 -19.51
N VAL A 149 -12.32 15.07 -19.81
CA VAL A 149 -11.77 13.92 -19.04
C VAL A 149 -10.25 13.91 -19.14
N ALA A 150 -9.68 14.09 -20.33
CA ALA A 150 -8.23 14.17 -20.51
C ALA A 150 -7.64 15.40 -19.80
N ALA A 151 -8.29 16.57 -19.89
CA ALA A 151 -7.85 17.78 -19.20
C ALA A 151 -7.88 17.62 -17.68
N GLY A 152 -8.94 16.99 -17.14
CA GLY A 152 -9.03 16.67 -15.71
C GLY A 152 -7.93 15.72 -15.24
N GLY A 153 -7.62 14.68 -16.03
CA GLY A 153 -6.50 13.76 -15.78
C GLY A 153 -5.16 14.49 -15.82
N ALA A 154 -4.94 15.37 -16.80
CA ALA A 154 -3.73 16.19 -16.91
C ALA A 154 -3.60 17.18 -15.73
N GLY A 155 -4.68 17.83 -15.34
CA GLY A 155 -4.72 18.72 -14.17
C GLY A 155 -4.33 17.98 -12.89
N TYR A 156 -4.89 16.79 -12.68
CA TYR A 156 -4.48 15.94 -11.56
C TYR A 156 -3.01 15.53 -11.67
N ALA A 157 -2.51 15.15 -12.85
CA ALA A 157 -1.12 14.78 -13.05
C ALA A 157 -0.15 15.89 -12.66
N VAL A 158 -0.44 17.13 -13.02
CA VAL A 158 0.35 18.30 -12.60
C VAL A 158 0.33 18.45 -11.07
N TYR A 159 -0.85 18.40 -10.46
CA TYR A 159 -0.97 18.45 -9.01
C TYR A 159 -0.21 17.28 -8.34
N GLY A 160 -0.40 16.04 -8.83
CA GLY A 160 0.25 14.84 -8.30
C GLY A 160 1.78 14.88 -8.40
N MET A 161 2.31 15.49 -9.45
CA MET A 161 3.76 15.74 -9.58
C MET A 161 4.25 16.74 -8.54
N ILE A 162 3.58 17.87 -8.37
CA ILE A 162 3.91 18.88 -7.37
C ILE A 162 3.86 18.27 -5.96
N ALA A 163 2.77 17.57 -5.65
CA ALA A 163 2.60 16.89 -4.37
C ALA A 163 3.69 15.83 -4.13
N ALA A 164 4.08 15.08 -5.17
CA ALA A 164 5.15 14.10 -5.07
C ALA A 164 6.50 14.73 -4.69
N TYR A 165 6.86 15.84 -5.31
CA TYR A 165 8.09 16.56 -4.96
C TYR A 165 8.05 17.15 -3.54
N LEU A 166 6.94 17.77 -3.16
CA LEU A 166 6.80 18.40 -1.84
C LEU A 166 6.76 17.37 -0.69
N LEU A 167 6.19 16.20 -0.93
CA LEU A 167 5.98 15.17 0.09
C LEU A 167 7.00 14.03 0.03
N GLU A 168 7.97 14.07 -0.89
CA GLU A 168 8.92 12.98 -1.11
C GLU A 168 9.62 12.53 0.18
N VAL A 169 10.21 13.49 0.93
CA VAL A 169 10.91 13.20 2.20
C VAL A 169 9.95 12.58 3.22
N ARG A 170 8.71 13.08 3.25
CA ARG A 170 7.69 12.59 4.19
C ARG A 170 7.27 11.15 3.86
N TYR A 171 7.07 10.84 2.58
CA TYR A 171 6.76 9.46 2.15
C TYR A 171 7.91 8.50 2.44
N LYS A 172 9.17 8.90 2.16
CA LYS A 172 10.36 8.10 2.48
C LYS A 172 10.47 7.82 3.97
N ARG A 173 10.22 8.84 4.81
CA ARG A 173 10.26 8.72 6.27
C ARG A 173 9.16 7.79 6.78
N LEU A 174 7.93 7.92 6.30
CA LEU A 174 6.82 7.06 6.69
C LEU A 174 7.04 5.61 6.26
N ALA A 175 7.58 5.38 5.05
CA ALA A 175 7.90 4.04 4.59
C ALA A 175 9.00 3.37 5.43
N LEU A 176 10.01 4.14 5.87
CA LEU A 176 11.02 3.64 6.81
C LEU A 176 10.39 3.29 8.16
N ILE A 177 9.54 4.15 8.72
CA ILE A 177 8.81 3.89 9.98
C ILE A 177 7.98 2.60 9.87
N ASP A 178 7.22 2.44 8.79
CA ASP A 178 6.40 1.25 8.56
C ASP A 178 7.26 -0.03 8.50
N ALA A 179 8.43 0.04 7.86
CA ALA A 179 9.37 -1.09 7.79
C ALA A 179 10.00 -1.39 9.17
N MET A 180 10.34 -0.37 9.97
CA MET A 180 10.83 -0.52 11.34
C MET A 180 9.79 -1.17 12.26
N GLN A 181 8.53 -0.77 12.17
CA GLN A 181 7.43 -1.36 12.93
C GLN A 181 7.20 -2.82 12.56
N ALA A 182 7.26 -3.14 11.26
CA ALA A 182 7.15 -4.50 10.78
C ALA A 182 8.33 -5.37 11.26
N PHE A 183 9.55 -4.83 11.28
CA PHE A 183 10.73 -5.51 11.83
C PHE A 183 10.59 -5.76 13.34
N ALA A 184 10.14 -4.79 14.10
CA ALA A 184 9.89 -4.93 15.54
C ALA A 184 8.85 -6.04 15.81
N ALA A 185 7.77 -6.10 15.02
CA ALA A 185 6.77 -7.15 15.13
C ALA A 185 7.33 -8.53 14.77
N TYR A 186 8.21 -8.61 13.77
CA TYR A 186 8.87 -9.85 13.35
C TYR A 186 9.85 -10.37 14.42
N ILE A 187 10.75 -9.51 14.94
CA ILE A 187 11.75 -9.93 15.96
C ILE A 187 11.09 -10.30 17.28
N ARG A 188 10.02 -9.60 17.67
CA ARG A 188 9.22 -9.93 18.86
C ARG A 188 8.56 -11.31 18.71
N CYS A 189 7.98 -11.60 17.54
CA CYS A 189 7.39 -12.91 17.25
C CYS A 189 8.45 -14.01 17.23
N LYS A 190 9.63 -13.74 16.62
CA LYS A 190 10.76 -14.69 16.62
C LYS A 190 11.27 -14.96 18.03
N GLY A 191 11.28 -13.97 18.91
CA GLY A 191 11.61 -14.09 20.32
C GLY A 191 10.72 -15.11 21.05
N GLN A 192 9.44 -15.24 20.69
CA GLN A 192 8.54 -16.22 21.27
C GLN A 192 8.93 -17.69 20.98
N LEU A 193 9.75 -17.93 19.96
CA LEU A 193 10.28 -19.27 19.71
C LEU A 193 11.27 -19.75 20.79
N TYR A 194 11.84 -18.85 21.58
CA TYR A 194 12.68 -19.18 22.74
C TYR A 194 11.87 -19.45 24.01
N ASP A 195 10.56 -19.20 24.02
CA ASP A 195 9.68 -19.47 25.15
C ASP A 195 9.34 -20.97 25.19
N PRO A 196 9.77 -21.73 26.22
CA PRO A 196 9.48 -23.16 26.32
C PRO A 196 7.98 -23.48 26.33
N ASP A 197 7.15 -22.58 26.85
CA ASP A 197 5.70 -22.78 27.01
C ASP A 197 4.93 -22.46 25.75
N SER A 198 5.55 -21.85 24.74
CA SER A 198 4.84 -21.47 23.49
C SER A 198 4.74 -22.66 22.53
N GLU A 199 3.59 -22.80 21.84
CA GLU A 199 3.40 -23.78 20.78
C GLU A 199 4.23 -23.38 19.54
N LEU A 200 5.21 -24.22 19.16
CA LEU A 200 6.14 -23.93 18.08
C LEU A 200 5.42 -23.77 16.73
N ASP A 201 4.54 -24.68 16.36
CA ASP A 201 3.85 -24.67 15.05
C ASP A 201 2.95 -23.46 14.88
N ALA A 202 2.22 -23.07 15.92
CA ALA A 202 1.40 -21.87 15.90
C ALA A 202 2.27 -20.61 15.76
N THR A 203 3.39 -20.56 16.50
CA THR A 203 4.32 -19.42 16.45
C THR A 203 5.01 -19.32 15.08
N TYR A 204 5.39 -20.45 14.47
CA TYR A 204 5.97 -20.46 13.12
C TYR A 204 4.99 -19.94 12.05
N ARG A 205 3.71 -20.29 12.12
CA ARG A 205 2.70 -19.77 11.19
C ARG A 205 2.60 -18.24 11.27
N VAL A 206 2.52 -17.71 12.49
CA VAL A 206 2.49 -16.24 12.70
C VAL A 206 3.80 -15.60 12.24
N LEU A 207 4.96 -16.25 12.49
CA LEU A 207 6.27 -15.74 12.08
C LEU A 207 6.36 -15.60 10.55
N ILE A 208 5.88 -16.60 9.79
CA ILE A 208 5.84 -16.54 8.32
C ILE A 208 4.98 -15.38 7.84
N GLU A 209 3.80 -15.17 8.45
CA GLU A 209 2.94 -14.03 8.11
C GLU A 209 3.65 -12.69 8.38
N ARG A 210 4.33 -12.56 9.53
CA ARG A 210 5.11 -11.36 9.88
C ARG A 210 6.30 -11.14 8.96
N GLN A 211 6.97 -12.22 8.54
CA GLN A 211 8.07 -12.15 7.58
C GLN A 211 7.60 -11.63 6.22
N VAL A 212 6.50 -12.15 5.69
CA VAL A 212 5.93 -11.69 4.42
C VAL A 212 5.55 -10.22 4.51
N ALA A 213 4.88 -9.80 5.59
CA ALA A 213 4.51 -8.41 5.82
C ALA A 213 5.73 -7.49 5.89
N LEU A 214 6.80 -7.92 6.59
CA LEU A 214 8.06 -7.17 6.68
C LEU A 214 8.72 -7.03 5.30
N MET A 215 8.81 -8.11 4.53
CA MET A 215 9.38 -8.09 3.18
C MET A 215 8.64 -7.12 2.25
N GLU A 216 7.31 -7.04 2.34
CA GLU A 216 6.51 -6.08 1.57
C GLU A 216 6.80 -4.63 1.98
N LYS A 217 6.92 -4.36 3.28
CA LYS A 217 7.23 -3.02 3.80
C LYS A 217 8.65 -2.58 3.46
N VAL A 218 9.64 -3.47 3.63
CA VAL A 218 11.03 -3.23 3.24
C VAL A 218 11.14 -2.99 1.74
N GLN A 219 10.44 -3.75 0.90
CA GLN A 219 10.44 -3.56 -0.54
C GLN A 219 9.85 -2.19 -0.93
N THR A 220 8.78 -1.78 -0.27
CA THR A 220 8.15 -0.45 -0.48
C THR A 220 9.12 0.66 -0.07
N ALA A 221 9.72 0.56 1.11
CA ALA A 221 10.71 1.52 1.61
C ALA A 221 11.94 1.59 0.68
N ARG A 222 12.42 0.45 0.18
CA ARG A 222 13.55 0.37 -0.75
C ARG A 222 13.25 1.08 -2.08
N ASN A 223 12.07 0.88 -2.63
CA ASN A 223 11.68 1.54 -3.87
C ASN A 223 11.62 3.06 -3.73
N LEU A 224 11.30 3.58 -2.55
CA LEU A 224 11.22 5.01 -2.26
C LEU A 224 12.57 5.60 -1.83
N ALA A 225 13.24 4.98 -0.84
CA ALA A 225 14.36 5.61 -0.12
C ALA A 225 15.69 5.56 -0.88
N LEU A 226 15.95 4.53 -1.70
CA LEU A 226 17.22 4.41 -2.42
C LEU A 226 17.32 5.25 -3.70
N ARG A 227 16.29 6.04 -3.99
CA ARG A 227 16.24 6.94 -5.14
C ARG A 227 16.39 8.38 -4.70
N HIS A 228 16.92 9.26 -5.57
CA HIS A 228 17.15 10.68 -5.27
C HIS A 228 17.93 10.90 -3.96
N LEU A 229 19.20 10.51 -3.98
CA LEU A 229 20.11 10.68 -2.85
C LEU A 229 20.82 12.06 -2.85
N SER A 230 20.23 13.05 -3.50
CA SER A 230 20.82 14.38 -3.69
C SER A 230 21.01 15.15 -2.38
N ASP A 231 20.06 15.02 -1.46
CA ASP A 231 20.05 15.77 -0.20
C ASP A 231 20.51 14.91 1.00
N ALA A 232 21.09 15.55 2.02
CA ALA A 232 21.54 14.90 3.25
C ALA A 232 20.41 14.17 3.99
N ARG A 233 19.16 14.67 3.91
CA ARG A 233 17.99 14.03 4.50
C ARG A 233 17.67 12.70 3.81
N HIS A 234 17.69 12.68 2.47
CA HIS A 234 17.46 11.46 1.69
C HIS A 234 18.55 10.43 1.96
N ARG A 235 19.81 10.84 2.04
CA ARG A 235 20.94 9.95 2.36
C ARG A 235 20.81 9.31 3.73
N ARG A 236 20.39 10.05 4.76
CA ARG A 236 20.18 9.47 6.11
C ARG A 236 19.08 8.40 6.11
N ILE A 237 17.95 8.67 5.46
CA ILE A 237 16.85 7.69 5.36
C ILE A 237 17.29 6.43 4.60
N ALA A 238 18.04 6.59 3.51
CA ALA A 238 18.57 5.48 2.74
C ALA A 238 19.58 4.64 3.53
N ALA A 239 20.49 5.29 4.28
CA ALA A 239 21.44 4.61 5.17
C ALA A 239 20.73 3.83 6.28
N ALA A 240 19.73 4.44 6.92
CA ALA A 240 18.92 3.79 7.95
C ALA A 240 18.17 2.58 7.41
N LEU A 241 17.59 2.68 6.21
CA LEU A 241 16.94 1.55 5.55
C LEU A 241 17.93 0.42 5.25
N SER A 242 19.13 0.72 4.78
CA SER A 242 20.13 -0.29 4.51
C SER A 242 20.52 -1.06 5.77
N LEU A 243 20.74 -0.35 6.88
CA LEU A 243 21.02 -0.98 8.17
C LEU A 243 19.84 -1.81 8.69
N LEU A 244 18.60 -1.39 8.42
CA LEU A 244 17.41 -2.18 8.73
C LEU A 244 17.36 -3.48 7.90
N ILE A 245 17.74 -3.43 6.62
CA ILE A 245 17.84 -4.61 5.76
C ILE A 245 18.91 -5.56 6.28
N ASP A 246 20.11 -5.06 6.62
CA ASP A 246 21.19 -5.85 7.17
C ASP A 246 20.79 -6.51 8.50
N ALA A 247 20.07 -5.77 9.38
CA ALA A 247 19.53 -6.32 10.63
C ALA A 247 18.50 -7.42 10.36
N PHE A 248 17.62 -7.22 9.39
CA PHE A 248 16.64 -8.23 8.98
C PHE A 248 17.31 -9.49 8.42
N GLU A 249 18.30 -9.34 7.54
CA GLU A 249 19.06 -10.46 6.98
C GLU A 249 19.84 -11.23 8.07
N SER A 250 20.42 -10.52 9.04
CA SER A 250 21.08 -11.12 10.20
C SER A 250 20.11 -11.98 11.02
N VAL A 251 18.92 -11.48 11.29
CA VAL A 251 17.88 -12.22 12.02
C VAL A 251 17.29 -13.36 11.19
N LEU A 252 17.13 -13.17 9.86
CA LEU A 252 16.58 -14.16 8.95
C LEU A 252 17.53 -15.35 8.77
N SER A 253 18.83 -15.11 8.61
CA SER A 253 19.87 -16.14 8.46
C SER A 253 20.07 -16.99 9.72
N SER A 254 19.49 -16.59 10.83
CA SER A 254 19.52 -17.32 12.10
C SER A 254 18.52 -18.50 12.05
N GLN A 255 18.96 -19.60 11.47
CA GLN A 255 18.27 -20.89 11.56
C GLN A 255 18.75 -21.58 12.85
N ALA A 256 18.15 -21.22 14.00
CA ALA A 256 18.40 -21.90 15.25
C ALA A 256 17.53 -23.17 15.34
N ASP A 257 18.09 -24.26 15.85
CA ASP A 257 17.30 -25.43 16.25
C ASP A 257 16.61 -25.14 17.59
N PHE A 258 15.39 -24.52 17.48
CA PHE A 258 14.62 -24.17 18.67
C PHE A 258 14.20 -25.37 19.48
N TRP A 259 14.02 -26.54 18.85
CA TRP A 259 13.67 -27.77 19.55
C TRP A 259 14.82 -28.23 20.43
N MET A 260 16.05 -28.26 19.88
CA MET A 260 17.26 -28.57 20.61
C MET A 260 17.51 -27.57 21.74
N LEU A 261 17.41 -26.29 21.48
CA LEU A 261 17.59 -25.25 22.50
C LEU A 261 16.60 -25.40 23.67
N ARG A 262 15.33 -25.64 23.39
CA ARG A 262 14.30 -25.85 24.40
C ARG A 262 14.53 -27.14 25.20
N ARG A 263 14.99 -28.20 24.55
CA ARG A 263 15.29 -29.46 25.21
C ARG A 263 16.45 -29.33 26.23
N HIS A 264 17.51 -28.62 25.85
CA HIS A 264 18.72 -28.53 26.68
C HIS A 264 18.71 -27.33 27.64
N TYR A 265 18.04 -26.26 27.32
CA TYR A 265 17.99 -25.01 28.12
C TYR A 265 16.58 -24.64 28.61
N GLY A 266 15.57 -25.47 28.40
CA GLY A 266 14.17 -25.12 28.70
C GLY A 266 13.91 -24.85 30.20
N LYS A 267 14.73 -25.42 31.09
CA LYS A 267 14.68 -25.16 32.53
C LYS A 267 15.63 -24.06 33.00
N SER A 268 16.42 -23.49 32.08
CA SER A 268 17.39 -22.45 32.39
C SER A 268 16.74 -21.06 32.20
N ALA A 269 17.18 -20.07 32.96
CA ALA A 269 16.77 -18.68 32.82
C ALA A 269 17.24 -18.04 31.50
N VAL A 270 18.13 -18.70 30.73
CA VAL A 270 18.73 -18.13 29.51
C VAL A 270 17.72 -17.93 28.37
N LEU A 271 16.84 -18.91 28.15
CA LEU A 271 15.85 -18.80 27.06
C LEU A 271 14.81 -17.66 27.30
N PRO A 272 14.21 -17.55 28.50
CA PRO A 272 13.39 -16.38 28.85
C PRO A 272 14.15 -15.05 28.70
N ALA A 273 15.42 -15.01 29.14
CA ALA A 273 16.25 -13.80 29.00
C ALA A 273 16.47 -13.41 27.52
N ILE A 274 16.72 -14.38 26.63
CA ILE A 274 16.85 -14.14 25.18
C ILE A 274 15.52 -13.67 24.59
N ARG A 275 14.38 -14.28 24.95
CA ARG A 275 13.04 -13.83 24.54
C ARG A 275 12.81 -12.38 24.93
N ASP A 276 13.07 -12.02 26.16
CA ASP A 276 12.87 -10.68 26.69
C ASP A 276 13.85 -9.68 26.07
N GLY A 277 15.10 -10.10 25.79
CA GLY A 277 16.08 -9.32 25.05
C GLY A 277 15.66 -9.03 23.61
N ALA A 278 15.13 -10.04 22.90
CA ALA A 278 14.55 -9.84 21.56
C ALA A 278 13.35 -8.88 21.59
N GLY A 279 12.51 -8.98 22.63
CA GLY A 279 11.43 -8.05 22.89
C GLY A 279 11.93 -6.63 23.10
N ALA A 280 12.99 -6.45 23.90
CA ALA A 280 13.58 -5.13 24.16
C ALA A 280 14.25 -4.50 22.91
N ILE A 281 14.85 -5.31 22.01
CA ILE A 281 15.33 -4.82 20.70
C ILE A 281 14.13 -4.34 19.85
N ALA A 282 13.02 -5.06 19.89
CA ALA A 282 11.79 -4.65 19.18
C ALA A 282 11.23 -3.34 19.77
N ASP A 283 11.23 -3.17 21.09
CA ASP A 283 10.77 -1.93 21.75
C ASP A 283 11.68 -0.74 21.40
N LEU A 284 13.01 -0.94 21.41
CA LEU A 284 13.96 0.08 20.96
C LEU A 284 13.75 0.51 19.52
N MET A 285 13.45 -0.44 18.62
CA MET A 285 13.12 -0.15 17.22
C MET A 285 11.83 0.68 17.11
N MET A 286 10.83 0.41 17.93
CA MET A 286 9.60 1.19 17.99
C MET A 286 9.85 2.61 18.51
N GLU A 287 10.68 2.76 19.55
CA GLU A 287 11.09 4.07 20.06
C GLU A 287 11.83 4.89 18.99
N PHE A 288 12.70 4.26 18.20
CA PHE A 288 13.39 4.96 17.10
C PHE A 288 12.41 5.35 15.98
N ALA A 289 11.42 4.53 15.69
CA ALA A 289 10.36 4.88 14.76
C ALA A 289 9.56 6.10 15.25
N ASP A 290 9.29 6.18 16.55
CA ASP A 290 8.60 7.31 17.17
C ASP A 290 9.51 8.55 17.28
N GLU A 291 10.82 8.39 17.48
CA GLU A 291 11.81 9.47 17.38
C GLU A 291 11.80 10.10 15.97
N ILE A 292 11.79 9.26 14.92
CA ILE A 292 11.72 9.74 13.52
C ILE A 292 10.40 10.48 13.28
N ARG A 293 9.29 10.03 13.89
CA ARG A 293 7.97 10.63 13.74
C ARG A 293 7.83 11.97 14.49
N SER A 294 8.23 11.99 15.74
CA SER A 294 8.01 13.11 16.67
C SER A 294 9.17 14.11 16.73
N GLY A 295 10.38 13.69 16.33
CA GLY A 295 11.62 14.46 16.48
C GLY A 295 12.17 14.48 17.92
N LYS A 296 11.58 13.73 18.86
CA LYS A 296 12.05 13.68 20.26
C LYS A 296 13.08 12.55 20.41
N PRO A 297 14.29 12.81 20.93
CA PRO A 297 15.33 11.80 21.05
C PRO A 297 14.95 10.71 22.06
N SER A 298 15.24 9.45 21.71
CA SER A 298 15.16 8.30 22.62
C SER A 298 16.48 8.13 23.38
N HIS A 299 16.42 7.66 24.63
CA HIS A 299 17.58 7.47 25.53
C HIS A 299 17.75 6.01 25.97
N SER A 300 16.90 5.08 25.52
CA SER A 300 16.89 3.68 26.00
C SER A 300 18.04 2.83 25.45
N ALA A 301 18.80 3.34 24.46
CA ALA A 301 19.84 2.62 23.75
C ALA A 301 20.96 2.09 24.66
N GLU A 302 21.47 2.95 25.57
CA GLU A 302 22.58 2.57 26.45
C GLU A 302 22.15 1.57 27.55
N LEU A 303 20.91 1.74 28.05
CA LEU A 303 20.32 0.79 29.00
C LEU A 303 20.17 -0.62 28.39
N LEU A 304 19.76 -0.69 27.12
CA LEU A 304 19.62 -1.96 26.44
C LEU A 304 20.97 -2.63 26.16
N LYS A 305 22.02 -1.88 25.86
CA LYS A 305 23.38 -2.43 25.74
C LYS A 305 23.85 -3.10 27.03
N ALA A 306 23.66 -2.43 28.17
CA ALA A 306 24.04 -2.97 29.48
C ALA A 306 23.26 -4.27 29.77
N ARG A 307 21.94 -4.25 29.57
CA ARG A 307 21.09 -5.42 29.75
C ARG A 307 21.46 -6.57 28.81
N TRP A 308 21.87 -6.26 27.58
CA TRP A 308 22.30 -7.28 26.62
C TRP A 308 23.62 -7.94 27.03
N ALA A 309 24.54 -7.18 27.60
CA ALA A 309 25.78 -7.73 28.17
C ALA A 309 25.50 -8.72 29.31
N GLU A 310 24.51 -8.43 30.16
CA GLU A 310 24.05 -9.37 31.22
C GLU A 310 23.46 -10.66 30.63
N ILE A 311 22.64 -10.56 29.56
CA ILE A 311 22.09 -11.72 28.86
C ILE A 311 23.21 -12.58 28.24
N ALA A 312 24.21 -11.94 27.63
CA ALA A 312 25.35 -12.63 27.03
C ALA A 312 26.20 -13.35 28.08
N ALA A 313 26.42 -12.73 29.23
CA ALA A 313 27.10 -13.35 30.37
C ALA A 313 26.30 -14.57 30.90
N LEU A 314 24.99 -14.41 31.11
CA LEU A 314 24.11 -15.52 31.53
C LEU A 314 24.16 -16.68 30.55
N ALA A 315 24.23 -16.40 29.24
CA ALA A 315 24.33 -17.45 28.22
C ALA A 315 25.69 -18.16 28.20
N ALA A 316 26.77 -17.43 28.50
CA ALA A 316 28.11 -17.99 28.60
C ALA A 316 28.24 -18.98 29.80
N ASP A 317 27.53 -18.69 30.90
CA ASP A 317 27.54 -19.50 32.13
C ASP A 317 26.51 -20.65 32.09
N ALA A 318 25.61 -20.67 31.10
CA ALA A 318 24.54 -21.63 30.99
C ALA A 318 25.09 -23.02 30.59
N ALA A 319 24.83 -24.06 31.43
CA ALA A 319 25.16 -25.43 31.11
C ALA A 319 23.95 -26.15 30.45
N PRO A 320 24.17 -26.85 29.32
CA PRO A 320 23.12 -27.65 28.70
C PRO A 320 22.77 -28.89 29.56
N ALA A 321 21.49 -29.24 29.60
CA ALA A 321 21.00 -30.42 30.27
C ALA A 321 21.20 -31.66 29.35
N SER A 322 22.42 -32.20 29.28
CA SER A 322 22.76 -33.41 28.52
C SER A 322 23.91 -34.16 29.17
N ASP A 323 23.78 -35.49 29.23
CA ASP A 323 24.85 -36.39 29.66
C ASP A 323 25.80 -36.74 28.50
N ASP A 324 25.40 -36.50 27.24
CA ASP A 324 26.25 -36.68 26.06
C ASP A 324 27.05 -35.41 25.79
N ALA A 325 28.35 -35.49 25.89
CA ALA A 325 29.27 -34.37 25.68
C ALA A 325 29.18 -33.78 24.25
N ALA A 326 28.93 -34.62 23.24
CA ALA A 326 28.83 -34.17 21.87
C ALA A 326 27.51 -33.39 21.63
N GLU A 327 26.41 -33.81 22.22
CA GLU A 327 25.12 -33.14 22.16
C GLU A 327 25.15 -31.82 22.96
N ALA A 328 25.78 -31.87 24.15
CA ALA A 328 26.00 -30.67 24.97
C ALA A 328 26.80 -29.57 24.23
N GLU A 329 27.88 -29.96 23.56
CA GLU A 329 28.70 -29.00 22.79
C GLU A 329 27.93 -28.42 21.60
N ARG A 330 27.13 -29.22 20.89
CA ARG A 330 26.25 -28.71 19.81
C ARG A 330 25.23 -27.69 20.34
N ALA A 331 24.58 -28.00 21.46
CA ALA A 331 23.61 -27.10 22.09
C ALA A 331 24.27 -25.77 22.50
N ARG A 332 25.52 -25.82 23.01
CA ARG A 332 26.30 -24.65 23.39
C ARG A 332 26.68 -23.78 22.17
N LEU A 333 27.11 -24.41 21.09
CA LEU A 333 27.41 -23.70 19.82
C LEU A 333 26.17 -23.01 19.24
N GLU A 334 25.02 -23.67 19.27
CA GLU A 334 23.75 -23.08 18.84
C GLU A 334 23.35 -21.88 19.70
N LEU A 335 23.44 -22.01 21.02
CA LEU A 335 23.14 -20.90 21.94
C LEU A 335 24.05 -19.70 21.67
N ASN A 336 25.37 -19.93 21.54
CA ASN A 336 26.32 -18.88 21.21
C ASN A 336 26.02 -18.22 19.85
N ALA A 337 25.66 -19.00 18.84
CA ALA A 337 25.28 -18.48 17.54
C ALA A 337 24.06 -17.57 17.62
N VAL A 338 23.06 -17.88 18.44
CA VAL A 338 21.89 -17.03 18.68
C VAL A 338 22.31 -15.72 19.35
N ILE A 339 23.12 -15.75 20.39
CA ILE A 339 23.60 -14.57 21.11
C ILE A 339 24.37 -13.63 20.17
N VAL A 340 25.32 -14.17 19.39
CA VAL A 340 26.10 -13.38 18.43
C VAL A 340 25.19 -12.70 17.38
N ARG A 341 24.23 -13.41 16.85
CA ARG A 341 23.32 -12.86 15.82
C ARG A 341 22.39 -11.80 16.36
N LEU A 342 21.86 -11.97 17.57
CA LEU A 342 21.03 -10.95 18.21
C LEU A 342 21.88 -9.74 18.63
N SER A 343 23.13 -9.94 19.09
CA SER A 343 24.09 -8.86 19.35
C SER A 343 24.36 -8.03 18.08
N ASN A 344 24.63 -8.72 16.96
CA ASN A 344 24.82 -8.03 15.67
C ASN A 344 23.57 -7.24 15.25
N SER A 345 22.38 -7.81 15.48
CA SER A 345 21.13 -7.12 15.18
C SER A 345 20.95 -5.88 16.05
N LEU A 346 21.27 -5.95 17.34
CA LEU A 346 21.25 -4.80 18.24
C LEU A 346 22.23 -3.71 17.78
N ASP A 347 23.46 -4.07 17.42
CA ASP A 347 24.46 -3.13 16.92
C ASP A 347 24.00 -2.43 15.64
N LEU A 348 23.38 -3.17 14.71
CA LEU A 348 22.82 -2.59 13.48
C LEU A 348 21.66 -1.63 13.78
N VAL A 349 20.79 -1.96 14.74
CA VAL A 349 19.70 -1.07 15.19
C VAL A 349 20.26 0.22 15.80
N LEU A 350 21.31 0.14 16.62
CA LEU A 350 21.97 1.30 17.20
C LEU A 350 22.71 2.16 16.16
N ARG A 351 23.31 1.52 15.15
CA ARG A 351 23.91 2.21 14.01
C ARG A 351 22.86 2.90 13.15
N LEU A 352 21.67 2.31 13.00
CA LEU A 352 20.54 2.93 12.31
C LEU A 352 20.16 4.24 12.98
N GLN A 353 20.05 4.28 14.30
CA GLN A 353 19.77 5.51 15.05
C GLN A 353 20.86 6.57 14.81
N ARG A 354 22.14 6.16 14.90
CA ARG A 354 23.27 7.07 14.63
C ARG A 354 23.25 7.61 13.21
N ALA A 355 22.98 6.78 12.20
CA ALA A 355 22.90 7.19 10.81
C ALA A 355 21.77 8.20 10.54
N MET A 356 20.68 8.14 11.30
CA MET A 356 19.60 9.13 11.23
C MET A 356 19.99 10.48 11.84
N ARG A 357 20.86 10.48 12.86
CA ARG A 357 21.32 11.69 13.57
C ARG A 357 22.57 12.31 12.95
N ASP A 358 23.54 11.46 12.54
CA ASP A 358 24.83 11.87 12.03
C ASP A 358 24.97 11.65 10.53
N LYS A 359 25.41 12.70 9.83
CA LYS A 359 25.67 12.68 8.39
C LYS A 359 26.89 11.82 8.04
N ALA A 360 27.94 11.83 8.87
CA ALA A 360 29.16 11.07 8.60
C ALA A 360 28.92 9.57 8.65
N GLU A 361 28.17 9.09 9.64
CA GLU A 361 27.77 7.68 9.73
C GLU A 361 26.90 7.27 8.53
N ALA A 362 25.93 8.11 8.15
CA ALA A 362 25.08 7.84 6.97
C ALA A 362 25.90 7.71 5.68
N GLU A 363 26.87 8.60 5.46
CA GLU A 363 27.75 8.54 4.30
C GLU A 363 28.67 7.32 4.33
N ALA A 364 29.18 6.92 5.51
CA ALA A 364 30.00 5.73 5.67
C ALA A 364 29.22 4.43 5.31
N VAL A 365 27.95 4.36 5.69
CA VAL A 365 27.06 3.25 5.32
C VAL A 365 26.83 3.22 3.80
N LEU A 366 26.49 4.36 3.19
CA LEU A 366 26.16 4.42 1.78
C LEU A 366 27.36 4.17 0.85
N ARG A 367 28.59 4.46 1.29
CA ARG A 367 29.81 4.12 0.52
C ARG A 367 29.99 2.61 0.28
N ARG A 368 29.44 1.78 1.16
CA ARG A 368 29.51 0.32 1.08
C ARG A 368 28.48 -0.29 0.14
N ILE A 369 27.50 0.51 -0.29
CA ILE A 369 26.35 0.07 -1.05
C ILE A 369 26.39 0.72 -2.43
N ASN A 370 26.09 -0.05 -3.47
CA ASN A 370 25.81 0.50 -4.79
C ASN A 370 24.30 0.70 -4.95
N PRO A 371 23.74 1.89 -4.72
CA PRO A 371 22.30 2.10 -4.80
C PRO A 371 21.73 1.78 -6.19
N ALA A 372 22.53 1.95 -7.25
CA ALA A 372 22.11 1.68 -8.62
C ALA A 372 21.81 0.18 -8.87
N ALA A 373 22.46 -0.73 -8.12
CA ALA A 373 22.21 -2.17 -8.24
C ALA A 373 20.81 -2.57 -7.76
N PHE A 374 20.20 -1.77 -6.89
CA PHE A 374 18.87 -2.04 -6.31
C PHE A 374 17.72 -1.37 -7.07
N LEU A 375 18.04 -0.57 -8.11
CA LEU A 375 17.01 0.10 -8.89
C LEU A 375 16.50 -0.84 -9.99
N PRO A 376 15.22 -1.22 -9.99
CA PRO A 376 14.67 -2.03 -11.06
C PRO A 376 14.70 -1.23 -12.37
N HIS A 377 15.40 -1.75 -13.37
CA HIS A 377 15.27 -1.27 -14.73
C HIS A 377 13.90 -1.67 -15.26
N ARG A 378 13.05 -0.71 -15.58
CA ARG A 378 11.70 -0.94 -16.13
C ARG A 378 11.67 -0.53 -17.61
N PRO A 379 12.16 -1.35 -18.53
CA PRO A 379 11.93 -1.09 -19.94
C PRO A 379 10.49 -1.48 -20.28
N TYR A 380 9.62 -0.48 -20.55
CA TYR A 380 8.31 -0.70 -21.14
C TYR A 380 8.47 -1.13 -22.61
N ARG A 381 8.94 -2.37 -22.85
CA ARG A 381 9.12 -2.91 -24.20
C ARG A 381 7.86 -3.63 -24.64
N TRP A 382 7.28 -3.24 -25.78
CA TRP A 382 6.12 -3.88 -26.38
C TRP A 382 6.31 -5.40 -26.59
N ARG A 383 7.57 -5.84 -26.79
CA ARG A 383 7.93 -7.27 -26.87
C ARG A 383 7.54 -8.08 -25.62
N VAL A 384 7.42 -7.46 -24.47
CA VAL A 384 6.97 -8.11 -23.23
C VAL A 384 5.51 -8.54 -23.38
N LEU A 385 4.65 -7.68 -23.94
CA LEU A 385 3.25 -8.01 -24.20
C LEU A 385 3.13 -9.18 -25.18
N LEU A 386 3.88 -9.18 -26.30
CA LEU A 386 3.85 -10.26 -27.26
C LEU A 386 4.28 -11.61 -26.68
N ARG A 387 5.27 -11.61 -25.78
CA ARG A 387 5.73 -12.83 -25.10
C ARG A 387 4.66 -13.42 -24.19
N GLN A 388 3.72 -12.60 -23.69
CA GLN A 388 2.63 -13.05 -22.84
C GLN A 388 1.39 -13.54 -23.62
N LEU A 389 1.34 -13.37 -24.95
CA LEU A 389 0.28 -13.89 -25.82
C LEU A 389 0.43 -15.41 -26.06
N ARG A 390 0.77 -16.17 -25.01
CA ARG A 390 0.83 -17.62 -25.01
C ARG A 390 -0.21 -18.20 -24.09
N TRP A 391 -0.93 -19.26 -24.51
CA TRP A 391 -1.98 -19.90 -23.71
C TRP A 391 -1.55 -20.34 -22.31
N ARG A 392 -0.27 -20.65 -22.12
CA ARG A 392 0.30 -20.97 -20.81
C ARG A 392 0.58 -19.75 -19.92
N SER A 393 0.49 -18.54 -20.47
CA SER A 393 0.74 -17.31 -19.70
C SER A 393 -0.37 -17.05 -18.68
N PRO A 394 -0.06 -16.82 -17.41
CA PRO A 394 -1.04 -16.45 -16.40
C PRO A 394 -1.69 -15.09 -16.71
N VAL A 395 -0.98 -14.19 -17.40
CA VAL A 395 -1.48 -12.87 -17.80
C VAL A 395 -2.55 -13.00 -18.87
N LEU A 396 -2.31 -13.82 -19.92
CA LEU A 396 -3.31 -14.03 -20.96
C LEU A 396 -4.58 -14.71 -20.40
N ARG A 397 -4.41 -15.71 -19.55
CA ARG A 397 -5.57 -16.38 -18.90
C ARG A 397 -6.37 -15.41 -18.04
N TYR A 398 -5.69 -14.51 -17.34
CA TYR A 398 -6.34 -13.43 -16.58
C TYR A 398 -7.07 -12.47 -17.51
N ALA A 399 -6.43 -12.03 -18.61
CA ALA A 399 -7.02 -11.13 -19.58
C ALA A 399 -8.31 -11.72 -20.21
N LEU A 400 -8.25 -12.96 -20.66
CA LEU A 400 -9.43 -13.65 -21.24
C LEU A 400 -10.57 -13.80 -20.22
N ARG A 401 -10.23 -14.19 -18.98
CA ARG A 401 -11.22 -14.35 -17.91
C ARG A 401 -11.87 -13.01 -17.54
N LEU A 402 -11.07 -11.94 -17.43
CA LEU A 402 -11.59 -10.61 -17.14
C LEU A 402 -12.46 -10.09 -18.28
N THR A 403 -12.01 -10.23 -19.52
CA THR A 403 -12.78 -9.84 -20.71
C THR A 403 -14.12 -10.56 -20.79
N ALA A 404 -14.12 -11.89 -20.62
CA ALA A 404 -15.35 -12.68 -20.63
C ALA A 404 -16.31 -12.24 -19.52
N ALA A 405 -15.81 -12.02 -18.30
CA ALA A 405 -16.64 -11.56 -17.20
C ALA A 405 -17.19 -10.14 -17.41
N MET A 406 -16.41 -9.24 -18.02
CA MET A 406 -16.85 -7.88 -18.32
C MET A 406 -17.89 -7.86 -19.45
N LEU A 407 -17.75 -8.72 -20.47
CA LEU A 407 -18.76 -8.88 -21.51
C LEU A 407 -20.05 -9.48 -20.97
N CYS A 408 -19.98 -10.50 -20.12
CA CYS A 408 -21.16 -11.04 -19.44
C CYS A 408 -21.83 -9.99 -18.55
N ALA A 409 -21.03 -9.21 -17.78
CA ALA A 409 -21.54 -8.12 -16.95
C ALA A 409 -22.21 -7.03 -17.79
N PHE A 410 -21.63 -6.68 -18.94
CA PHE A 410 -22.22 -5.73 -19.88
C PHE A 410 -23.54 -6.24 -20.46
N ALA A 411 -23.59 -7.50 -20.91
CA ALA A 411 -24.81 -8.11 -21.42
C ALA A 411 -25.93 -8.16 -20.36
N VAL A 412 -25.59 -8.49 -19.12
CA VAL A 412 -26.55 -8.46 -17.99
C VAL A 412 -27.01 -7.03 -17.70
N ALA A 413 -26.08 -6.05 -17.69
CA ALA A 413 -26.43 -4.66 -17.48
C ALA A 413 -27.39 -4.15 -18.56
N GLU A 414 -27.14 -4.47 -19.83
CA GLU A 414 -28.00 -4.10 -20.97
C GLU A 414 -29.39 -4.75 -20.87
N LEU A 415 -29.43 -6.03 -20.51
CA LEU A 415 -30.71 -6.75 -20.34
C LEU A 415 -31.53 -6.21 -19.16
N MET A 416 -30.85 -5.68 -18.13
CA MET A 416 -31.46 -5.17 -16.91
C MET A 416 -31.72 -3.68 -16.91
N THR A 417 -31.44 -2.95 -18.00
CA THR A 417 -31.65 -1.50 -18.12
C THR A 417 -33.08 -1.08 -17.83
N HIS A 418 -34.07 -1.95 -18.15
CA HIS A 418 -35.48 -1.69 -17.82
C HIS A 418 -35.81 -1.83 -16.32
N PHE A 419 -34.98 -2.51 -15.53
CA PHE A 419 -35.23 -2.77 -14.11
C PHE A 419 -34.31 -1.97 -13.17
N PHE A 420 -33.10 -1.62 -13.64
CA PHE A 420 -32.09 -0.95 -12.83
C PHE A 420 -31.47 0.24 -13.56
N ALA A 421 -31.67 1.44 -13.04
CA ALA A 421 -31.12 2.67 -13.59
C ALA A 421 -29.56 2.74 -13.57
N HIS A 422 -28.88 1.80 -12.90
CA HIS A 422 -27.45 1.84 -12.66
C HIS A 422 -26.73 0.56 -13.05
N GLY A 423 -27.00 0.00 -14.24
CA GLY A 423 -26.39 -1.25 -14.71
C GLY A 423 -24.85 -1.24 -14.76
N SER A 424 -24.23 -0.09 -14.99
CA SER A 424 -22.76 0.07 -14.98
C SER A 424 -22.08 -0.30 -13.66
N TRP A 425 -22.80 -0.28 -12.53
CA TRP A 425 -22.28 -0.72 -11.23
C TRP A 425 -21.96 -2.21 -11.17
N ILE A 426 -22.63 -3.03 -12.02
CA ILE A 426 -22.33 -4.45 -12.16
C ILE A 426 -20.91 -4.62 -12.70
N LEU A 427 -20.55 -3.86 -13.75
CA LEU A 427 -19.22 -3.89 -14.36
C LEU A 427 -18.15 -3.44 -13.33
N LEU A 428 -18.44 -2.36 -12.58
CA LEU A 428 -17.54 -1.90 -11.52
C LEU A 428 -17.30 -2.99 -10.47
N THR A 429 -18.35 -3.69 -10.07
CA THR A 429 -18.26 -4.76 -9.08
C THR A 429 -17.36 -5.90 -9.58
N VAL A 430 -17.57 -6.35 -10.81
CA VAL A 430 -16.74 -7.37 -11.45
C VAL A 430 -15.29 -6.93 -11.54
N ALA A 431 -15.04 -5.70 -12.00
CA ALA A 431 -13.69 -5.14 -12.14
C ALA A 431 -12.91 -5.07 -10.81
N VAL A 432 -13.57 -4.65 -9.73
CA VAL A 432 -12.92 -4.52 -8.41
C VAL A 432 -12.64 -5.88 -7.77
N ILE A 433 -13.54 -6.84 -7.94
CA ILE A 433 -13.41 -8.17 -7.32
C ILE A 433 -12.41 -9.04 -8.08
N MET A 434 -12.46 -9.05 -9.43
CA MET A 434 -11.61 -9.94 -10.22
C MET A 434 -10.14 -9.53 -10.20
N ARG A 435 -9.29 -10.44 -9.74
CA ARG A 435 -7.84 -10.31 -9.70
C ARG A 435 -7.14 -11.51 -10.33
N ALA A 436 -5.87 -11.35 -10.63
CA ALA A 436 -5.04 -12.42 -11.19
C ALA A 436 -4.89 -13.65 -10.26
N SER A 437 -4.95 -13.44 -8.93
CA SER A 437 -4.88 -14.48 -7.90
C SER A 437 -6.20 -14.68 -7.17
N TYR A 438 -6.58 -15.93 -6.92
CA TYR A 438 -7.80 -16.29 -6.18
C TYR A 438 -7.78 -15.78 -4.72
N SER A 439 -6.64 -15.88 -4.03
CA SER A 439 -6.51 -15.42 -2.66
C SER A 439 -6.76 -13.91 -2.52
N THR A 440 -6.21 -13.12 -3.44
CA THR A 440 -6.43 -11.67 -3.49
C THR A 440 -7.88 -11.33 -3.88
N THR A 441 -8.53 -12.13 -4.70
CA THR A 441 -9.94 -11.97 -5.06
C THR A 441 -10.84 -12.15 -3.84
N LYS A 442 -10.62 -13.21 -3.04
CA LYS A 442 -11.40 -13.48 -1.81
C LYS A 442 -11.24 -12.40 -0.74
N GLN A 443 -10.02 -11.90 -0.57
CA GLN A 443 -9.76 -10.80 0.37
C GLN A 443 -10.48 -9.51 -0.06
N ARG A 444 -10.38 -9.13 -1.34
CA ARG A 444 -11.04 -7.95 -1.89
C ARG A 444 -12.57 -8.01 -1.80
N GLN A 445 -13.15 -9.20 -1.95
CA GLN A 445 -14.59 -9.38 -1.76
C GLN A 445 -15.02 -9.04 -0.32
N LYS A 446 -14.26 -9.51 0.68
CA LYS A 446 -14.52 -9.18 2.10
C LYS A 446 -14.35 -7.68 2.37
N ASP A 447 -13.23 -7.10 1.90
CA ASP A 447 -12.93 -5.67 2.09
C ASP A 447 -14.02 -4.79 1.48
N ARG A 448 -14.53 -5.16 0.29
CA ARG A 448 -15.62 -4.44 -0.36
C ARG A 448 -16.94 -4.56 0.39
N LEU A 449 -17.28 -5.74 0.91
CA LEU A 449 -18.50 -5.93 1.69
C LEU A 449 -18.49 -5.05 2.95
N ILE A 450 -17.38 -5.08 3.68
CA ILE A 450 -17.19 -4.25 4.88
C ILE A 450 -17.21 -2.76 4.51
N GLY A 451 -16.49 -2.37 3.45
CA GLY A 451 -16.45 -0.99 2.98
C GLY A 451 -17.83 -0.46 2.55
N ASN A 452 -18.63 -1.27 1.85
CA ASN A 452 -19.98 -0.90 1.47
C ASN A 452 -20.90 -0.74 2.69
N LEU A 453 -20.85 -1.66 3.67
CA LEU A 453 -21.63 -1.54 4.91
C LEU A 453 -21.26 -0.28 5.69
N LEU A 454 -19.96 -0.02 5.86
CA LEU A 454 -19.49 1.21 6.53
C LEU A 454 -19.91 2.46 5.74
N GLY A 455 -19.74 2.43 4.42
CA GLY A 455 -20.14 3.53 3.54
C GLY A 455 -21.65 3.84 3.61
N CYS A 456 -22.50 2.82 3.65
CA CYS A 456 -23.93 2.98 3.83
C CYS A 456 -24.27 3.63 5.19
N VAL A 457 -23.61 3.21 6.26
CA VAL A 457 -23.82 3.82 7.60
C VAL A 457 -23.37 5.28 7.60
N VAL A 458 -22.19 5.58 7.07
CA VAL A 458 -21.66 6.95 6.98
C VAL A 458 -22.57 7.83 6.11
N ALA A 459 -23.04 7.31 4.97
CA ALA A 459 -23.95 8.03 4.08
C ALA A 459 -25.31 8.29 4.75
N ALA A 460 -25.87 7.31 5.47
CA ALA A 460 -27.12 7.48 6.20
C ALA A 460 -26.99 8.55 7.29
N VAL A 461 -25.90 8.53 8.06
CA VAL A 461 -25.63 9.55 9.08
C VAL A 461 -25.43 10.93 8.44
N ALA A 462 -24.66 11.01 7.36
CA ALA A 462 -24.42 12.28 6.66
C ALA A 462 -25.72 12.86 6.08
N LEU A 463 -26.56 12.04 5.45
CA LEU A 463 -27.85 12.45 4.93
C LEU A 463 -28.79 12.93 6.06
N HIS A 464 -28.80 12.25 7.19
CA HIS A 464 -29.61 12.67 8.35
C HIS A 464 -29.15 14.03 8.87
N LEU A 465 -27.82 14.21 9.07
CA LEU A 465 -27.26 15.50 9.53
C LEU A 465 -27.48 16.65 8.53
N LEU A 466 -27.32 16.37 7.22
CA LEU A 466 -27.54 17.39 6.17
C LEU A 466 -29.02 17.72 6.03
N HIS A 467 -29.91 16.75 6.20
CA HIS A 467 -31.35 16.99 6.16
C HIS A 467 -31.80 17.93 7.28
N ASP A 468 -31.28 17.74 8.50
CA ASP A 468 -31.55 18.63 9.62
C ASP A 468 -30.97 20.04 9.41
N LEU A 469 -29.77 20.15 8.83
CA LEU A 469 -29.15 21.44 8.50
C LEU A 469 -29.93 22.20 7.40
N VAL A 470 -30.39 21.50 6.37
CA VAL A 470 -31.21 22.09 5.30
C VAL A 470 -32.59 22.51 5.83
N LEU A 471 -33.22 21.71 6.70
CA LEU A 471 -34.44 22.06 7.40
C LEU A 471 -34.26 23.30 8.30
N LEU A 472 -33.18 23.36 9.07
CA LEU A 472 -32.83 24.52 9.91
C LEU A 472 -32.57 25.77 9.05
N ALA A 473 -31.88 25.65 7.92
CA ALA A 473 -31.66 26.75 6.98
C ALA A 473 -32.95 27.25 6.36
N LEU A 474 -33.85 26.35 5.93
CA LEU A 474 -35.17 26.68 5.39
C LEU A 474 -36.09 27.36 6.45
N ILE A 475 -36.07 26.90 7.70
CA ILE A 475 -36.81 27.51 8.82
C ILE A 475 -36.23 28.90 9.10
N SER A 476 -34.90 29.07 9.12
CA SER A 476 -34.25 30.36 9.35
C SER A 476 -34.60 31.38 8.25
N GLU A 477 -34.60 30.90 6.97
CA GLU A 477 -34.94 31.75 5.80
C GLU A 477 -36.44 32.16 5.78
N THR A 478 -37.35 31.23 6.14
CA THR A 478 -38.78 31.53 6.28
C THR A 478 -39.05 32.48 7.46
N THR A 479 -38.36 32.29 8.56
CA THR A 479 -38.47 33.20 9.71
C THR A 479 -37.95 34.60 9.39
N ARG A 480 -36.81 34.70 8.67
CA ARG A 480 -36.25 35.96 8.23
C ARG A 480 -37.19 36.70 7.29
N ARG A 481 -37.85 36.02 6.35
CA ARG A 481 -38.85 36.61 5.46
C ARG A 481 -40.10 37.12 6.19
N ILE A 482 -40.50 36.46 7.24
CA ILE A 482 -41.67 36.91 8.05
C ILE A 482 -41.31 38.16 8.86
N TYR A 483 -40.09 38.33 9.31
CA TYR A 483 -39.64 39.56 10.01
C TYR A 483 -39.25 40.71 9.12
N THR A 484 -39.02 40.52 7.80
CA THR A 484 -38.74 41.59 6.85
C THR A 484 -40.00 42.14 6.15
N VAL A 485 -41.18 41.59 6.37
CA VAL A 485 -42.47 42.03 5.82
C VAL A 485 -43.32 42.73 6.92
N ARG A 486 -42.77 43.03 8.05
CA ARG A 486 -43.29 43.97 9.04
C ARG A 486 -42.34 45.15 9.15
#